data_6d2c94e1cd3ab1ed80eab87dfd64baef
#
_entry.id   6d2c94e1cd3ab1ed80eab87dfd64baef
#
_cell.length_a   1.000
_cell.length_b   1.000
_cell.length_c   1.000
_cell.angle_alpha   90.00
_cell.angle_beta   90.00
_cell.angle_gamma   90.00
#
_symmetry.space_group_name_H-M   'P 1'
#
loop_
_entity.id
_entity.type
_entity.pdbx_description
1 polymer ?
#
loop_
_entity_poly.entity_id
_entity_poly.type
_entity_poly.pdbx_seq_one_letter_code
_entity_poly.pdbx_strand_id
1 'polypeptide(L)'
;MDRALAAWEGILAEHPRDILAFRLHHFCAFWLGRPETMLASVERVLPAWSREIPGYGGVLACRSFANEEAGNYTIAEAAGRAAIALDPGDLWAAHAVAHVLEMQGRRSEGIAWIRDLEPHWEGGNNITHHLWWHRAMYHLEQRDFAGVLSLYDTRFRNLASPVTQAQPDLYIDVQNAASMLFRLSLHGVEAGHRWEELGGQGGGEDRRHALGLHPAALDDGALRRRALGGGGAADGFCCATRRAAMPVPTGR
;
A
#
# COMPACT_ATOMS: atom_id res chain seq x y z
N MET A 1 -2.49 20.14 7.25
CA MET A 1 -2.45 19.57 5.88
C MET A 1 -3.37 20.33 4.90
N ASP A 2 -4.59 20.79 5.28
CA ASP A 2 -5.48 21.52 4.36
C ASP A 2 -4.86 22.78 3.75
N ARG A 3 -4.11 23.55 4.55
CA ARG A 3 -3.38 24.74 4.03
C ARG A 3 -2.30 24.35 3.01
N ALA A 4 -1.67 23.20 3.19
CA ALA A 4 -0.69 22.70 2.23
C ALA A 4 -1.35 22.26 0.93
N LEU A 5 -2.50 21.56 1.00
CA LEU A 5 -3.27 21.22 -0.20
C LEU A 5 -3.66 22.47 -0.98
N ALA A 6 -4.20 23.49 -0.30
CA ALA A 6 -4.59 24.75 -0.97
C ALA A 6 -3.39 25.47 -1.61
N ALA A 7 -2.22 25.43 -1.00
CA ALA A 7 -1.01 26.02 -1.56
C ALA A 7 -0.55 25.30 -2.83
N TRP A 8 -0.47 23.95 -2.80
CA TRP A 8 -0.12 23.15 -3.98
C TRP A 8 -1.15 23.31 -5.09
N GLU A 9 -2.43 23.39 -4.74
CA GLU A 9 -3.53 23.63 -5.66
C GLU A 9 -3.38 24.96 -6.40
N GLY A 10 -3.04 26.02 -5.66
CA GLY A 10 -2.77 27.34 -6.24
C GLY A 10 -1.60 27.32 -7.23
N ILE A 11 -0.52 26.61 -6.89
CA ILE A 11 0.63 26.43 -7.80
C ILE A 11 0.20 25.68 -9.07
N LEU A 12 -0.56 24.59 -8.93
CA LEU A 12 -0.99 23.79 -10.07
C LEU A 12 -2.00 24.51 -10.98
N ALA A 13 -2.76 25.46 -10.45
CA ALA A 13 -3.65 26.29 -11.26
C ALA A 13 -2.88 27.20 -12.23
N GLU A 14 -1.72 27.71 -11.81
CA GLU A 14 -0.86 28.57 -12.62
C GLU A 14 0.18 27.77 -13.41
N HIS A 15 0.68 26.66 -12.82
CA HIS A 15 1.76 25.85 -13.33
C HIS A 15 1.37 24.35 -13.37
N PRO A 16 0.48 23.93 -14.27
CA PRO A 16 -0.03 22.54 -14.28
C PRO A 16 1.03 21.47 -14.61
N ARG A 17 2.23 21.90 -15.00
CA ARG A 17 3.40 21.03 -15.24
C ARG A 17 4.40 20.99 -14.08
N ASP A 18 4.10 21.60 -12.95
CA ASP A 18 4.94 21.49 -11.76
C ASP A 18 4.74 20.10 -11.13
N ILE A 19 5.63 19.17 -11.51
CA ILE A 19 5.57 17.77 -11.06
C ILE A 19 5.77 17.64 -9.55
N LEU A 20 6.56 18.52 -8.93
CA LEU A 20 6.78 18.49 -7.48
C LEU A 20 5.53 18.91 -6.72
N ALA A 21 4.92 20.04 -7.10
CA ALA A 21 3.67 20.49 -6.51
C ALA A 21 2.57 19.45 -6.69
N PHE A 22 2.48 18.82 -7.87
CA PHE A 22 1.52 17.77 -8.15
C PHE A 22 1.73 16.54 -7.24
N ARG A 23 2.97 16.05 -7.10
CA ARG A 23 3.28 14.90 -6.24
C ARG A 23 2.99 15.21 -4.78
N LEU A 24 3.36 16.37 -4.28
CA LEU A 24 3.11 16.77 -2.90
C LEU A 24 1.62 16.95 -2.61
N HIS A 25 0.86 17.53 -3.55
CA HIS A 25 -0.60 17.59 -3.46
C HIS A 25 -1.22 16.20 -3.39
N HIS A 26 -0.83 15.31 -4.30
CA HIS A 26 -1.31 13.94 -4.36
C HIS A 26 -1.05 13.19 -3.04
N PHE A 27 0.17 13.26 -2.51
CA PHE A 27 0.54 12.67 -1.23
C PHE A 27 -0.27 13.24 -0.05
N CYS A 28 -0.42 14.56 0.02
CA CYS A 28 -1.19 15.20 1.07
C CYS A 28 -2.67 14.77 1.03
N ALA A 29 -3.26 14.68 -0.16
CA ALA A 29 -4.64 14.25 -0.35
C ALA A 29 -4.83 12.78 0.05
N PHE A 30 -3.88 11.91 -0.31
CA PHE A 30 -3.86 10.50 0.10
C PHE A 30 -3.86 10.35 1.63
N TRP A 31 -2.91 10.99 2.33
CA TRP A 31 -2.82 10.91 3.79
C TRP A 31 -4.01 11.51 4.53
N LEU A 32 -4.79 12.35 3.86
CA LEU A 32 -6.06 12.88 4.37
C LEU A 32 -7.27 12.01 4.03
N GLY A 33 -7.08 10.90 3.29
CA GLY A 33 -8.15 10.02 2.85
C GLY A 33 -9.13 10.70 1.90
N ARG A 34 -8.60 11.53 0.95
CA ARG A 34 -9.40 12.33 0.01
C ARG A 34 -9.20 11.89 -1.44
N PRO A 35 -9.69 10.72 -1.84
CA PRO A 35 -9.51 10.20 -3.20
C PRO A 35 -10.13 11.12 -4.26
N GLU A 36 -11.27 11.76 -3.97
CA GLU A 36 -11.91 12.71 -4.88
C GLU A 36 -11.02 13.95 -5.15
N THR A 37 -10.27 14.40 -4.14
CA THR A 37 -9.31 15.51 -4.28
C THR A 37 -8.11 15.07 -5.15
N MET A 38 -7.64 13.84 -4.97
CA MET A 38 -6.59 13.27 -5.82
C MET A 38 -7.03 13.19 -7.28
N LEU A 39 -8.23 12.65 -7.54
CA LEU A 39 -8.80 12.57 -8.89
C LEU A 39 -8.94 13.94 -9.53
N ALA A 40 -9.54 14.91 -8.84
CA ALA A 40 -9.74 16.25 -9.37
C ALA A 40 -8.42 16.93 -9.76
N SER A 41 -7.37 16.72 -8.96
CA SER A 41 -6.04 17.27 -9.26
C SER A 41 -5.43 16.60 -10.50
N VAL A 42 -5.52 15.28 -10.61
CA VAL A 42 -5.04 14.53 -11.78
C VAL A 42 -5.73 14.99 -13.06
N GLU A 43 -7.06 15.03 -13.07
CA GLU A 43 -7.84 15.40 -14.27
C GLU A 43 -7.59 16.85 -14.69
N ARG A 44 -7.28 17.73 -13.74
CA ARG A 44 -6.92 19.12 -14.04
C ARG A 44 -5.56 19.24 -14.71
N VAL A 45 -4.54 18.54 -14.22
CA VAL A 45 -3.17 18.70 -14.75
C VAL A 45 -2.97 17.89 -16.04
N LEU A 46 -3.65 16.76 -16.19
CA LEU A 46 -3.43 15.80 -17.27
C LEU A 46 -3.47 16.42 -18.68
N PRO A 47 -4.37 17.36 -19.02
CA PRO A 47 -4.40 17.98 -20.36
C PRO A 47 -3.13 18.77 -20.72
N ALA A 48 -2.33 19.17 -19.73
CA ALA A 48 -1.07 19.87 -19.95
C ALA A 48 0.12 18.92 -20.17
N TRP A 49 -0.09 17.60 -20.05
CA TRP A 49 0.96 16.58 -20.12
C TRP A 49 0.79 15.68 -21.37
N SER A 50 1.90 15.28 -21.94
CA SER A 50 1.96 14.31 -23.04
C SER A 50 3.23 13.45 -22.92
N ARG A 51 3.31 12.40 -23.71
CA ARG A 51 4.44 11.44 -23.69
C ARG A 51 5.81 12.11 -23.92
N GLU A 52 5.84 13.23 -24.64
CA GLU A 52 7.06 13.98 -24.96
C GLU A 52 7.56 14.82 -23.79
N ILE A 53 6.74 14.99 -22.74
CA ILE A 53 7.10 15.81 -21.58
C ILE A 53 7.76 14.93 -20.51
N PRO A 54 8.99 15.23 -20.09
CA PRO A 54 9.64 14.51 -18.98
C PRO A 54 8.77 14.53 -17.71
N GLY A 55 8.60 13.36 -17.09
CA GLY A 55 7.75 13.21 -15.89
C GLY A 55 6.32 12.73 -16.19
N TYR A 56 5.92 12.59 -17.45
CA TYR A 56 4.59 12.10 -17.82
C TYR A 56 4.27 10.73 -17.22
N GLY A 57 5.24 9.80 -17.15
CA GLY A 57 5.07 8.51 -16.47
C GLY A 57 4.62 8.67 -15.02
N GLY A 58 5.24 9.59 -14.28
CA GLY A 58 4.86 9.88 -12.90
C GLY A 58 3.44 10.46 -12.75
N VAL A 59 2.97 11.22 -13.76
CA VAL A 59 1.55 11.69 -13.78
C VAL A 59 0.60 10.52 -14.03
N LEU A 60 0.95 9.60 -14.93
CA LEU A 60 0.18 8.37 -15.17
C LEU A 60 0.15 7.48 -13.92
N ALA A 61 1.27 7.35 -13.20
CA ALA A 61 1.33 6.62 -11.95
C ALA A 61 0.38 7.22 -10.88
N CYS A 62 0.37 8.54 -10.74
CA CYS A 62 -0.58 9.24 -9.86
C CYS A 62 -2.03 9.07 -10.34
N ARG A 63 -2.27 9.08 -11.64
CA ARG A 63 -3.60 8.80 -12.22
C ARG A 63 -4.07 7.39 -11.88
N SER A 64 -3.17 6.44 -12.00
CA SER A 64 -3.44 5.05 -11.64
C SER A 64 -3.87 4.95 -10.19
N PHE A 65 -3.07 5.46 -9.28
CA PHE A 65 -3.32 5.36 -7.86
C PHE A 65 -4.59 6.12 -7.42
N ALA A 66 -4.80 7.35 -7.91
CA ALA A 66 -6.01 8.10 -7.59
C ALA A 66 -7.31 7.40 -8.05
N ASN A 67 -7.28 6.75 -9.21
CA ASN A 67 -8.42 5.98 -9.72
C ASN A 67 -8.60 4.66 -8.96
N GLU A 68 -7.53 4.03 -8.51
CA GLU A 68 -7.59 2.83 -7.67
C GLU A 68 -8.27 3.17 -6.34
N GLU A 69 -7.81 4.19 -5.63
CA GLU A 69 -8.38 4.66 -4.36
C GLU A 69 -9.87 5.06 -4.50
N ALA A 70 -10.29 5.51 -5.67
CA ALA A 70 -11.68 5.84 -5.98
C ALA A 70 -12.51 4.65 -6.48
N GLY A 71 -11.92 3.46 -6.65
CA GLY A 71 -12.60 2.26 -7.14
C GLY A 71 -12.78 2.20 -8.66
N ASN A 72 -12.12 3.06 -9.42
CA ASN A 72 -12.16 3.11 -10.89
C ASN A 72 -11.10 2.17 -11.50
N TYR A 73 -11.14 0.88 -11.17
CA TYR A 73 -10.07 -0.09 -11.43
C TYR A 73 -9.66 -0.21 -12.90
N THR A 74 -10.60 -0.10 -13.85
CA THR A 74 -10.27 -0.16 -15.28
C THR A 74 -9.37 0.99 -15.72
N ILE A 75 -9.65 2.21 -15.26
CA ILE A 75 -8.84 3.40 -15.56
C ILE A 75 -7.50 3.32 -14.83
N ALA A 76 -7.53 2.89 -13.57
CA ALA A 76 -6.34 2.73 -12.75
C ALA A 76 -5.34 1.77 -13.39
N GLU A 77 -5.79 0.58 -13.76
CA GLU A 77 -4.93 -0.43 -14.40
C GLU A 77 -4.35 0.06 -15.73
N ALA A 78 -5.19 0.64 -16.59
CA ALA A 78 -4.73 1.16 -17.88
C ALA A 78 -3.66 2.23 -17.72
N ALA A 79 -3.84 3.18 -16.79
CA ALA A 79 -2.88 4.24 -16.52
C ALA A 79 -1.57 3.70 -15.91
N GLY A 80 -1.66 2.77 -14.95
CA GLY A 80 -0.49 2.17 -14.31
C GLY A 80 0.34 1.33 -15.29
N ARG A 81 -0.29 0.50 -16.12
CA ARG A 81 0.40 -0.26 -17.14
C ARG A 81 1.04 0.64 -18.21
N ALA A 82 0.40 1.77 -18.55
CA ALA A 82 0.99 2.76 -19.45
C ALA A 82 2.21 3.45 -18.84
N ALA A 83 2.21 3.73 -17.53
CA ALA A 83 3.37 4.26 -16.82
C ALA A 83 4.53 3.24 -16.81
N ILE A 84 4.26 1.97 -16.50
CA ILE A 84 5.25 0.89 -16.52
C ILE A 84 5.84 0.66 -17.92
N ALA A 85 5.05 0.84 -18.98
CA ALA A 85 5.56 0.76 -20.34
C ALA A 85 6.52 1.90 -20.71
N LEU A 86 6.51 3.01 -19.96
CA LEU A 86 7.48 4.11 -20.07
C LEU A 86 8.69 3.89 -19.18
N ASP A 87 8.48 3.40 -17.98
CA ASP A 87 9.51 3.13 -16.98
C ASP A 87 9.14 1.89 -16.14
N PRO A 88 9.73 0.72 -16.44
CA PRO A 88 9.52 -0.49 -15.64
C PRO A 88 9.99 -0.39 -14.18
N GLY A 89 10.82 0.60 -13.87
CA GLY A 89 11.30 0.91 -12.53
C GLY A 89 10.38 1.81 -11.70
N ASP A 90 9.25 2.28 -12.26
CA ASP A 90 8.29 3.11 -11.51
C ASP A 90 7.54 2.27 -10.47
N LEU A 91 8.10 2.26 -9.25
CA LEU A 91 7.55 1.53 -8.10
C LEU A 91 6.13 1.99 -7.74
N TRP A 92 5.80 3.27 -7.96
CA TRP A 92 4.48 3.80 -7.62
C TRP A 92 3.41 3.31 -8.59
N ALA A 93 3.72 3.26 -9.89
CA ALA A 93 2.85 2.67 -10.89
C ALA A 93 2.67 1.16 -10.68
N ALA A 94 3.77 0.45 -10.37
CA ALA A 94 3.74 -0.98 -10.06
C ALA A 94 2.82 -1.27 -8.86
N HIS A 95 2.90 -0.43 -7.82
CA HIS A 95 2.10 -0.50 -6.61
C HIS A 95 0.60 -0.26 -6.87
N ALA A 96 0.26 0.77 -7.63
CA ALA A 96 -1.13 1.06 -7.95
C ALA A 96 -1.82 -0.09 -8.72
N VAL A 97 -1.11 -0.71 -9.68
CA VAL A 97 -1.64 -1.89 -10.39
C VAL A 97 -1.72 -3.11 -9.46
N ALA A 98 -0.77 -3.29 -8.55
CA ALA A 98 -0.85 -4.36 -7.56
C ALA A 98 -2.13 -4.24 -6.72
N HIS A 99 -2.47 -3.05 -6.23
CA HIS A 99 -3.74 -2.81 -5.53
C HIS A 99 -4.96 -3.20 -6.38
N VAL A 100 -5.00 -2.79 -7.65
CA VAL A 100 -6.11 -3.17 -8.56
C VAL A 100 -6.26 -4.68 -8.64
N LEU A 101 -5.14 -5.40 -8.85
CA LEU A 101 -5.15 -6.87 -8.97
C LEU A 101 -5.59 -7.54 -7.66
N GLU A 102 -5.22 -6.97 -6.51
CA GLU A 102 -5.65 -7.43 -5.18
C GLU A 102 -7.16 -7.25 -5.01
N MET A 103 -7.66 -6.03 -5.24
CA MET A 103 -9.08 -5.70 -5.09
C MET A 103 -10.00 -6.50 -6.01
N GLN A 104 -9.49 -6.91 -7.18
CA GLN A 104 -10.21 -7.76 -8.14
C GLN A 104 -10.01 -9.27 -7.92
N GLY A 105 -9.21 -9.67 -6.94
CA GLY A 105 -8.92 -11.08 -6.66
C GLY A 105 -8.08 -11.78 -7.73
N ARG A 106 -7.34 -11.03 -8.56
CA ARG A 106 -6.47 -11.53 -9.66
C ARG A 106 -5.10 -11.95 -9.13
N ARG A 107 -5.09 -12.86 -8.18
CA ARG A 107 -3.91 -13.22 -7.36
C ARG A 107 -2.73 -13.73 -8.16
N SER A 108 -2.97 -14.68 -9.07
CA SER A 108 -1.90 -15.27 -9.89
C SER A 108 -1.27 -14.24 -10.83
N GLU A 109 -2.07 -13.32 -11.35
CA GLU A 109 -1.58 -12.22 -12.16
C GLU A 109 -0.80 -11.21 -11.31
N GLY A 110 -1.25 -10.91 -10.08
CA GLY A 110 -0.53 -10.05 -9.15
C GLY A 110 0.84 -10.59 -8.78
N ILE A 111 0.95 -11.91 -8.54
CA ILE A 111 2.23 -12.57 -8.30
C ILE A 111 3.15 -12.42 -9.51
N ALA A 112 2.64 -12.68 -10.72
CA ALA A 112 3.40 -12.54 -11.95
C ALA A 112 3.82 -11.08 -12.19
N TRP A 113 2.90 -10.13 -11.99
CA TRP A 113 3.14 -8.69 -12.12
C TRP A 113 4.35 -8.23 -11.31
N ILE A 114 4.37 -8.55 -10.02
CA ILE A 114 5.46 -8.13 -9.13
C ILE A 114 6.76 -8.87 -9.47
N ARG A 115 6.70 -10.18 -9.73
CA ARG A 115 7.88 -10.98 -10.11
C ARG A 115 8.54 -10.44 -11.39
N ASP A 116 7.76 -10.11 -12.38
CA ASP A 116 8.27 -9.71 -13.69
C ASP A 116 8.88 -8.29 -13.68
N LEU A 117 8.44 -7.44 -12.75
CA LEU A 117 8.97 -6.09 -12.56
C LEU A 117 10.16 -6.03 -11.58
N GLU A 118 10.27 -6.98 -10.66
CA GLU A 118 11.31 -7.01 -9.62
C GLU A 118 12.75 -6.77 -10.15
N PRO A 119 13.17 -7.31 -11.33
CA PRO A 119 14.50 -7.06 -11.87
C PRO A 119 14.81 -5.59 -12.20
N HIS A 120 13.80 -4.74 -12.31
CA HIS A 120 13.96 -3.30 -12.62
C HIS A 120 14.04 -2.41 -11.38
N TRP A 121 14.07 -2.98 -10.16
CA TRP A 121 13.99 -2.24 -8.91
C TRP A 121 15.33 -2.08 -8.18
N GLU A 122 16.44 -2.35 -8.84
CA GLU A 122 17.76 -2.15 -8.25
C GLU A 122 17.94 -0.69 -7.81
N GLY A 123 18.41 -0.50 -6.57
CA GLY A 123 18.52 0.84 -5.96
C GLY A 123 17.20 1.49 -5.56
N GLY A 124 16.08 0.76 -5.66
CA GLY A 124 14.78 1.22 -5.19
C GLY A 124 14.72 1.47 -3.68
N ASN A 125 13.81 2.35 -3.27
CA ASN A 125 13.56 2.64 -1.86
C ASN A 125 12.67 1.56 -1.19
N ASN A 126 12.23 1.81 0.03
CA ASN A 126 11.39 0.89 0.81
C ASN A 126 10.03 0.53 0.19
N ILE A 127 9.58 1.22 -0.87
CA ILE A 127 8.37 0.81 -1.63
C ILE A 127 8.57 -0.58 -2.24
N THR A 128 9.81 -1.00 -2.53
CA THR A 128 10.10 -2.37 -2.95
C THR A 128 9.67 -3.39 -1.89
N HIS A 129 9.91 -3.10 -0.61
CA HIS A 129 9.46 -3.95 0.51
C HIS A 129 7.93 -4.04 0.54
N HIS A 130 7.25 -2.92 0.32
CA HIS A 130 5.79 -2.89 0.29
C HIS A 130 5.21 -3.67 -0.90
N LEU A 131 5.86 -3.61 -2.07
CA LEU A 131 5.47 -4.44 -3.22
C LEU A 131 5.65 -5.94 -2.96
N TRP A 132 6.74 -6.35 -2.32
CA TRP A 132 6.91 -7.75 -1.91
C TRP A 132 5.90 -8.17 -0.85
N TRP A 133 5.48 -7.24 0.02
CA TRP A 133 4.38 -7.49 0.95
C TRP A 133 3.05 -7.75 0.22
N HIS A 134 2.72 -6.98 -0.84
CA HIS A 134 1.57 -7.28 -1.70
C HIS A 134 1.68 -8.65 -2.36
N ARG A 135 2.86 -9.02 -2.85
CA ARG A 135 3.08 -10.36 -3.38
C ARG A 135 2.83 -11.43 -2.32
N ALA A 136 3.27 -11.21 -1.09
CA ALA A 136 2.99 -12.12 0.01
C ALA A 136 1.49 -12.18 0.36
N MET A 137 0.75 -11.06 0.22
CA MET A 137 -0.72 -11.05 0.37
C MET A 137 -1.39 -11.98 -0.65
N TYR A 138 -0.97 -11.97 -1.92
CA TYR A 138 -1.50 -12.89 -2.93
C TYR A 138 -1.21 -14.37 -2.58
N HIS A 139 0.01 -14.67 -2.10
CA HIS A 139 0.35 -16.02 -1.62
C HIS A 139 -0.50 -16.40 -0.41
N LEU A 140 -0.74 -15.47 0.52
CA LEU A 140 -1.59 -15.69 1.69
C LEU A 140 -3.01 -16.10 1.31
N GLU A 141 -3.61 -15.38 0.35
CA GLU A 141 -4.95 -15.69 -0.15
C GLU A 141 -5.02 -17.02 -0.90
N GLN A 142 -3.92 -17.45 -1.50
CA GLN A 142 -3.78 -18.79 -2.09
C GLN A 142 -3.45 -19.86 -1.07
N ARG A 143 -3.30 -19.51 0.22
CA ARG A 143 -2.87 -20.38 1.31
C ARG A 143 -1.46 -20.97 1.12
N ASP A 144 -0.64 -20.32 0.33
CA ASP A 144 0.79 -20.67 0.21
C ASP A 144 1.58 -19.98 1.34
N PHE A 145 1.40 -20.48 2.55
CA PHE A 145 2.03 -19.92 3.74
C PHE A 145 3.55 -20.07 3.74
N ALA A 146 4.09 -21.09 3.08
CA ALA A 146 5.53 -21.25 2.91
C ALA A 146 6.11 -20.12 2.04
N GLY A 147 5.44 -19.78 0.94
CA GLY A 147 5.77 -18.63 0.09
C GLY A 147 5.70 -17.31 0.86
N VAL A 148 4.68 -17.12 1.70
CA VAL A 148 4.55 -15.92 2.55
C VAL A 148 5.75 -15.79 3.49
N LEU A 149 6.10 -16.84 4.24
CA LEU A 149 7.22 -16.81 5.19
C LEU A 149 8.56 -16.62 4.48
N SER A 150 8.75 -17.23 3.30
CA SER A 150 9.93 -17.01 2.48
C SER A 150 10.07 -15.56 2.05
N LEU A 151 8.99 -14.92 1.56
CA LEU A 151 8.99 -13.51 1.19
C LEU A 151 9.21 -12.59 2.41
N TYR A 152 8.66 -12.95 3.56
CA TYR A 152 8.92 -12.25 4.81
C TYR A 152 10.42 -12.20 5.09
N ASP A 153 11.08 -13.35 5.17
CA ASP A 153 12.47 -13.45 5.60
C ASP A 153 13.47 -12.91 4.57
N THR A 154 13.18 -13.10 3.27
CA THR A 154 14.15 -12.82 2.21
C THR A 154 13.89 -11.51 1.45
N ARG A 155 12.73 -10.88 1.65
CA ARG A 155 12.31 -9.71 0.90
C ARG A 155 11.87 -8.57 1.83
N PHE A 156 10.59 -8.51 2.20
CA PHE A 156 10.02 -7.30 2.81
C PHE A 156 10.38 -7.09 4.30
N ARG A 157 10.94 -8.11 4.98
CA ARG A 157 11.56 -7.97 6.32
C ARG A 157 12.97 -8.56 6.35
N ASN A 158 13.68 -8.53 5.26
CA ASN A 158 15.06 -8.99 5.20
C ASN A 158 15.99 -8.05 5.99
N LEU A 159 16.36 -8.46 7.21
CA LEU A 159 17.22 -7.68 8.10
C LEU A 159 18.64 -7.49 7.57
N ALA A 160 19.07 -8.31 6.61
CA ALA A 160 20.38 -8.18 5.96
C ALA A 160 20.36 -7.22 4.77
N SER A 161 19.20 -6.75 4.32
CA SER A 161 19.14 -5.82 3.20
C SER A 161 19.68 -4.43 3.59
N PRO A 162 20.41 -3.74 2.68
CA PRO A 162 20.91 -2.39 2.96
C PRO A 162 19.79 -1.39 3.30
N VAL A 163 18.63 -1.53 2.69
CA VAL A 163 17.46 -0.66 2.95
C VAL A 163 16.97 -0.84 4.37
N THR A 164 16.80 -2.10 4.82
CA THR A 164 16.38 -2.38 6.20
C THR A 164 17.46 -1.95 7.22
N GLN A 165 18.74 -2.18 6.90
CA GLN A 165 19.84 -1.78 7.80
C GLN A 165 19.94 -0.25 7.94
N ALA A 166 19.66 0.49 6.88
CA ALA A 166 19.67 1.96 6.92
C ALA A 166 18.53 2.51 7.80
N GLN A 167 17.39 1.85 7.83
CA GLN A 167 16.21 2.25 8.61
C GLN A 167 15.46 1.01 9.15
N PRO A 168 16.01 0.30 10.16
CA PRO A 168 15.44 -0.97 10.64
C PRO A 168 14.04 -0.80 11.26
N ASP A 169 13.75 0.40 11.73
CA ASP A 169 12.50 0.77 12.40
C ASP A 169 11.58 1.63 11.53
N LEU A 170 11.79 1.61 10.20
CA LEU A 170 10.91 2.37 9.32
C LEU A 170 9.46 1.91 9.52
N TYR A 171 8.61 2.84 9.92
CA TYR A 171 7.23 2.58 10.36
C TYR A 171 6.45 1.68 9.40
N ILE A 172 6.50 1.96 8.10
CA ILE A 172 5.74 1.18 7.10
C ILE A 172 6.23 -0.27 7.00
N ASP A 173 7.54 -0.52 7.09
CA ASP A 173 8.11 -1.85 6.99
C ASP A 173 7.78 -2.70 8.21
N VAL A 174 7.87 -2.10 9.41
CA VAL A 174 7.48 -2.76 10.67
C VAL A 174 5.97 -3.04 10.69
N GLN A 175 5.16 -2.10 10.22
CA GLN A 175 3.71 -2.26 10.15
C GLN A 175 3.31 -3.38 9.17
N ASN A 176 3.93 -3.44 7.99
CA ASN A 176 3.70 -4.50 7.00
C ASN A 176 4.07 -5.87 7.58
N ALA A 177 5.22 -5.97 8.26
CA ALA A 177 5.67 -7.19 8.89
C ALA A 177 4.70 -7.66 9.98
N ALA A 178 4.33 -6.79 10.93
CA ALA A 178 3.38 -7.11 11.98
C ALA A 178 2.01 -7.51 11.43
N SER A 179 1.52 -6.79 10.43
CA SER A 179 0.26 -7.06 9.73
C SER A 179 0.25 -8.46 9.09
N MET A 180 1.37 -8.87 8.47
CA MET A 180 1.47 -10.19 7.84
C MET A 180 1.50 -11.30 8.89
N LEU A 181 2.28 -11.16 9.95
CA LEU A 181 2.34 -12.15 11.03
C LEU A 181 0.97 -12.33 11.71
N PHE A 182 0.26 -11.23 11.91
CA PHE A 182 -1.11 -11.28 12.45
C PHE A 182 -2.05 -12.07 11.52
N ARG A 183 -2.01 -11.82 10.20
CA ARG A 183 -2.83 -12.56 9.23
C ARG A 183 -2.48 -14.06 9.21
N LEU A 184 -1.20 -14.41 9.27
CA LEU A 184 -0.76 -15.80 9.37
C LEU A 184 -1.31 -16.48 10.63
N SER A 185 -1.32 -15.78 11.77
CA SER A 185 -1.86 -16.32 13.03
C SER A 185 -3.38 -16.60 12.94
N LEU A 186 -4.13 -15.81 12.17
CA LEU A 186 -5.57 -16.06 11.92
C LEU A 186 -5.80 -17.35 11.13
N HIS A 187 -4.79 -17.81 10.36
CA HIS A 187 -4.79 -19.08 9.66
C HIS A 187 -4.19 -20.23 10.47
N GLY A 188 -3.80 -20.00 11.73
CA GLY A 188 -3.17 -20.98 12.59
C GLY A 188 -1.72 -21.29 12.23
N VAL A 189 -1.06 -20.39 11.49
CA VAL A 189 0.35 -20.55 11.10
C VAL A 189 1.24 -19.90 12.15
N GLU A 190 2.13 -20.73 12.72
CA GLU A 190 3.11 -20.26 13.70
C GLU A 190 4.22 -19.43 13.02
N ALA A 191 4.36 -18.18 13.46
CA ALA A 191 5.37 -17.27 12.93
C ALA A 191 6.76 -17.42 13.57
N GLY A 192 6.87 -18.24 14.64
CA GLY A 192 8.11 -18.50 15.35
C GLY A 192 8.75 -17.21 15.92
N HIS A 193 10.07 -17.13 15.82
CA HIS A 193 10.88 -16.03 16.34
C HIS A 193 10.62 -14.65 15.71
N ARG A 194 9.86 -14.58 14.62
CA ARG A 194 9.61 -13.31 13.89
C ARG A 194 8.88 -12.27 14.73
N TRP A 195 8.01 -12.71 15.65
CA TRP A 195 7.39 -11.81 16.62
C TRP A 195 8.39 -11.27 17.64
N GLU A 196 9.35 -12.08 18.06
CA GLU A 196 10.41 -11.66 18.98
C GLU A 196 11.33 -10.63 18.32
N GLU A 197 11.66 -10.82 17.05
CA GLU A 197 12.42 -9.86 16.25
C GLU A 197 11.72 -8.50 16.20
N LEU A 198 10.43 -8.46 15.86
CA LEU A 198 9.66 -7.21 15.83
C LEU A 198 9.53 -6.55 17.21
N GLY A 199 9.45 -7.35 18.28
CA GLY A 199 9.41 -6.85 19.66
C GLY A 199 10.76 -6.44 20.22
N GLY A 200 11.85 -7.08 19.78
CA GLY A 200 13.20 -6.93 20.33
C GLY A 200 14.02 -5.78 19.74
N GLN A 201 13.70 -5.28 18.59
CA GLN A 201 14.38 -4.15 17.93
C GLN A 201 14.10 -2.78 18.61
N GLY A 202 13.27 -2.75 19.65
CA GLY A 202 12.93 -1.53 20.36
C GLY A 202 12.92 -1.72 21.88
N GLY A 203 14.00 -1.40 22.53
CA GLY A 203 14.03 -1.30 23.99
C GLY A 203 13.05 -0.24 24.48
N GLY A 204 11.91 -0.68 25.06
CA GLY A 204 11.02 0.20 25.80
C GLY A 204 9.54 -0.15 25.62
N GLU A 205 8.78 -0.02 26.70
CA GLU A 205 7.32 -0.13 26.74
C GLU A 205 6.60 0.80 25.73
N ASP A 206 7.22 1.90 25.34
CA ASP A 206 6.67 2.90 24.41
C ASP A 206 6.41 2.35 22.99
N ARG A 207 7.21 1.40 22.48
CA ARG A 207 6.99 0.85 21.13
C ARG A 207 5.88 -0.17 21.04
N ARG A 208 5.61 -0.89 22.12
CA ARG A 208 4.47 -1.83 22.17
C ARG A 208 3.14 -1.07 22.06
N HIS A 209 3.07 0.15 22.60
CA HIS A 209 1.93 1.04 22.45
C HIS A 209 1.82 1.63 21.05
N ALA A 210 2.93 2.00 20.40
CA ALA A 210 2.94 2.56 19.05
C ALA A 210 2.50 1.55 17.97
N LEU A 211 2.76 0.25 18.20
CA LEU A 211 2.31 -0.83 17.29
C LEU A 211 0.87 -1.29 17.60
N GLY A 212 0.20 -0.73 18.60
CA GLY A 212 -1.09 -1.22 19.07
C GLY A 212 -1.03 -2.64 19.63
N LEU A 213 0.17 -3.15 19.87
CA LEU A 213 0.41 -4.48 20.42
C LEU A 213 0.34 -4.41 21.95
N HIS A 214 -0.87 -4.41 22.49
CA HIS A 214 -1.07 -4.60 23.92
C HIS A 214 -0.50 -5.98 24.34
N PRO A 215 0.18 -6.13 25.49
CA PRO A 215 0.67 -7.44 25.98
C PRO A 215 -0.37 -8.55 25.97
N ALA A 216 -1.66 -8.20 26.13
CA ALA A 216 -2.79 -9.12 25.99
C ALA A 216 -3.04 -9.59 24.54
N ALA A 217 -2.44 -8.96 23.52
CA ALA A 217 -2.54 -9.40 22.12
C ALA A 217 -1.50 -10.47 21.76
N LEU A 218 -0.51 -10.68 22.63
CA LEU A 218 0.49 -11.73 22.51
C LEU A 218 0.14 -12.98 23.33
N ASP A 219 -0.96 -12.95 24.09
CA ASP A 219 -1.52 -14.12 24.76
C ASP A 219 -2.43 -14.85 23.79
N ASP A 220 -1.94 -15.95 23.21
CA ASP A 220 -2.66 -16.82 22.25
C ASP A 220 -4.08 -17.19 22.70
N GLY A 221 -4.32 -17.28 24.00
CA GLY A 221 -5.63 -17.57 24.56
C GLY A 221 -6.63 -16.41 24.45
N ALA A 222 -6.16 -15.16 24.41
CA ALA A 222 -7.02 -13.97 24.35
C ALA A 222 -7.40 -13.63 22.89
N LEU A 223 -6.48 -13.84 21.94
CA LEU A 223 -6.74 -13.65 20.50
C LEU A 223 -7.75 -14.68 19.98
N ARG A 224 -7.62 -15.94 20.34
CA ARG A 224 -8.58 -17.01 19.96
C ARG A 224 -9.98 -16.74 20.51
N ARG A 225 -10.11 -16.23 21.73
CA ARG A 225 -11.41 -15.90 22.33
C ARG A 225 -12.09 -14.67 21.71
N ARG A 226 -11.33 -13.67 21.24
CA ARG A 226 -11.88 -12.48 20.57
C ARG A 226 -12.28 -12.73 19.12
N ALA A 227 -11.53 -13.56 18.39
CA ALA A 227 -11.86 -13.94 17.01
C ALA A 227 -13.15 -14.75 16.90
N LEU A 228 -13.50 -15.50 17.95
CA LEU A 228 -14.70 -16.34 18.01
C LEU A 228 -15.92 -15.63 18.64
N GLY A 229 -15.75 -14.45 19.25
CA GLY A 229 -16.79 -13.79 20.05
C GLY A 229 -17.21 -12.38 19.65
N GLY A 230 -16.66 -11.78 18.59
CA GLY A 230 -16.94 -10.39 18.28
C GLY A 230 -16.76 -10.03 16.81
N GLY A 231 -17.83 -10.06 16.04
CA GLY A 231 -17.90 -9.34 14.78
C GLY A 231 -17.93 -7.83 15.08
N GLY A 232 -16.82 -7.14 14.87
CA GLY A 232 -16.76 -5.69 15.00
C GLY A 232 -15.35 -5.17 15.24
N ALA A 233 -14.85 -4.37 14.29
CA ALA A 233 -13.71 -3.47 14.41
C ALA A 233 -12.33 -4.11 14.42
N ALA A 234 -11.88 -4.65 13.28
CA ALA A 234 -10.46 -4.79 12.95
C ALA A 234 -10.18 -4.43 11.48
N ASP A 235 -10.99 -3.56 10.87
CA ASP A 235 -10.87 -3.14 9.47
C ASP A 235 -10.29 -1.71 9.35
N GLY A 236 -9.29 -1.38 10.12
CA GLY A 236 -8.79 -0.03 10.22
C GLY A 236 -7.44 0.25 9.59
N PHE A 237 -6.92 -0.53 8.62
CA PHE A 237 -5.68 -0.14 7.92
C PHE A 237 -5.44 -0.89 6.58
N CYS A 238 -6.51 -1.29 5.91
CA CYS A 238 -6.48 -1.58 4.49
C CYS A 238 -7.54 -0.69 3.85
N CYS A 239 -7.15 0.24 3.00
CA CYS A 239 -8.00 1.09 2.16
C CYS A 239 -9.46 1.18 2.65
N ALA A 240 -9.68 1.93 3.74
CA ALA A 240 -11.01 2.04 4.31
C ALA A 240 -11.83 3.05 3.53
N THR A 241 -12.48 2.61 2.48
CA THR A 241 -13.73 3.23 2.05
C THR A 241 -14.78 2.15 1.84
N ARG A 242 -15.33 1.61 2.93
CA ARG A 242 -16.68 1.05 2.84
C ARG A 242 -17.64 2.20 2.59
N ARG A 243 -18.05 2.40 1.33
CA ARG A 243 -19.26 3.15 1.04
C ARG A 243 -20.43 2.42 1.72
N ALA A 244 -21.09 3.12 2.64
CA ALA A 244 -22.42 2.74 3.06
C ALA A 244 -23.30 2.63 1.79
N ALA A 245 -23.87 1.46 1.54
CA ALA A 245 -24.84 1.27 0.49
C ALA A 245 -26.01 2.22 0.74
N MET A 246 -26.18 3.21 -0.14
CA MET A 246 -27.36 4.06 -0.14
C MET A 246 -28.57 3.18 -0.48
N PRO A 247 -29.69 3.29 0.26
CA PRO A 247 -30.90 2.56 -0.08
C PRO A 247 -31.43 3.04 -1.43
N VAL A 248 -31.73 2.08 -2.30
CA VAL A 248 -32.40 2.31 -3.59
C VAL A 248 -33.79 2.90 -3.29
N PRO A 249 -34.18 4.05 -3.86
CA PRO A 249 -35.55 4.54 -3.70
C PRO A 249 -36.48 3.60 -4.44
N THR A 250 -37.38 2.96 -3.71
CA THR A 250 -38.54 2.25 -4.28
C THR A 250 -39.48 3.31 -4.83
N GLY A 251 -39.52 3.45 -6.16
CA GLY A 251 -40.48 4.27 -6.85
C GLY A 251 -41.91 3.68 -6.72
N ARG A 252 -42.84 4.55 -6.42
CA ARG A 252 -44.24 4.44 -6.85
C ARG A 252 -44.49 5.51 -7.89
#